data_c4b78ffb23eddfd2cc87ed354b681dfd
#
_entry.id   c4b78ffb23eddfd2cc87ed354b681dfd
#
_cell.length_a   1.000
_cell.length_b   1.000
_cell.length_c   1.000
_cell.angle_alpha   90.00
_cell.angle_beta   90.00
_cell.angle_gamma   90.00
#
_symmetry.space_group_name_H-M   'P 1'
#
loop_
_entity.id
_entity.type
_entity.pdbx_description
1 polymer ?
#
loop_
_entity_poly.entity_id
_entity_poly.type
_entity_poly.pdbx_seq_one_letter_code
_entity_poly.pdbx_strand_id
1 'polypeptide(L)'
;KVSSFLPMDTGRHVYTRWEPIMREQGAHHAALDPFKIPANRKAKIRYSPEMCASSLDILSRAVLVPTHPDHKADVVRHMLATIREAA
;
A
#
# COMPACT_ATOMS: atom_id res chain seq x y z
N LYS A 1 -1.46 24.84 -5.73
CA LYS A 1 -1.94 23.49 -5.43
C LYS A 1 -0.78 22.50 -5.62
N VAL A 2 -0.48 21.71 -4.60
CA VAL A 2 0.53 20.63 -4.67
C VAL A 2 -0.18 19.32 -4.99
N SER A 3 0.33 18.59 -5.97
CA SER A 3 -0.17 17.25 -6.28
C SER A 3 0.22 16.31 -5.14
N SER A 4 -0.75 15.56 -4.64
CA SER A 4 -0.53 14.59 -3.57
C SER A 4 -1.54 13.44 -3.72
N PHE A 5 -1.21 12.31 -3.12
CA PHE A 5 -2.14 11.18 -3.04
C PHE A 5 -1.97 10.42 -1.72
N LEU A 6 -3.03 9.76 -1.31
CA LEU A 6 -3.04 8.93 -0.11
C LEU A 6 -2.75 7.48 -0.49
N PRO A 7 -1.79 6.80 0.15
CA PRO A 7 -1.53 5.38 -0.09
C PRO A 7 -2.78 4.52 0.09
N MET A 8 -3.62 4.88 1.05
CA MET A 8 -4.88 4.18 1.33
C MET A 8 -5.85 4.18 0.15
N ASP A 9 -5.85 5.24 -0.69
CA ASP A 9 -6.77 5.36 -1.82
C ASP A 9 -6.29 4.60 -3.06
N THR A 10 -4.99 4.36 -3.18
CA THR A 10 -4.43 3.70 -4.37
C THR A 10 -4.77 2.21 -4.47
N GLY A 11 -5.12 1.58 -3.36
CA GLY A 11 -5.39 0.15 -3.28
C GLY A 11 -4.17 -0.75 -3.48
N ARG A 12 -3.10 -0.24 -4.07
CA ARG A 12 -1.90 -1.04 -4.41
C ARG A 12 -0.97 -1.27 -3.22
N HIS A 13 -0.93 -0.32 -2.29
CA HIS A 13 -0.03 -0.34 -1.13
C HIS A 13 -0.70 -0.82 0.16
N VAL A 14 -1.94 -1.25 0.05
CA VAL A 14 -2.77 -1.66 1.19
C VAL A 14 -3.15 -3.12 1.05
N TYR A 15 -2.55 -3.98 1.87
CA TYR A 15 -2.73 -5.42 1.77
C TYR A 15 -4.19 -5.87 1.89
N THR A 16 -5.04 -5.15 2.61
CA THR A 16 -6.47 -5.47 2.76
C THR A 16 -7.23 -5.44 1.43
N ARG A 17 -6.66 -4.80 0.40
CA ARG A 17 -7.21 -4.77 -0.96
C ARG A 17 -6.58 -5.78 -1.91
N TRP A 18 -5.68 -6.60 -1.43
CA TRP A 18 -5.09 -7.69 -2.21
C TRP A 18 -6.00 -8.90 -2.15
N GLU A 19 -7.10 -8.83 -2.91
CA GLU A 19 -8.14 -9.85 -2.90
C GLU A 19 -7.64 -11.29 -3.03
N PRO A 20 -6.68 -11.62 -3.94
CA PRO A 20 -6.19 -12.98 -4.05
C PRO A 20 -5.60 -13.51 -2.74
N ILE A 21 -4.89 -12.67 -1.99
CA ILE A 21 -4.30 -13.04 -0.70
C ILE A 21 -5.38 -13.11 0.39
N MET A 22 -6.20 -12.06 0.48
CA MET A 22 -7.24 -11.97 1.51
C MET A 22 -8.32 -13.05 1.39
N ARG A 23 -8.58 -13.53 0.16
CA ARG A 23 -9.53 -14.61 -0.11
C ARG A 23 -8.87 -15.98 -0.27
N GLU A 24 -7.54 -16.07 -0.07
CA GLU A 24 -6.75 -17.29 -0.30
C GLU A 24 -7.02 -17.90 -1.69
N GLN A 25 -7.12 -17.04 -2.70
CA GLN A 25 -7.34 -17.42 -4.10
C GLN A 25 -6.02 -17.42 -4.86
N GLY A 26 -5.60 -18.60 -5.30
CA GLY A 26 -4.42 -18.77 -6.12
C GLY A 26 -4.72 -18.88 -7.61
N ALA A 27 -3.79 -19.47 -8.35
CA ALA A 27 -3.92 -19.72 -9.78
C ALA A 27 -5.03 -20.75 -10.08
N HIS A 28 -5.54 -20.73 -11.33
CA HIS A 28 -6.55 -21.67 -11.79
C HIS A 28 -6.12 -23.14 -11.69
N HIS A 29 -4.83 -23.42 -11.90
CA HIS A 29 -4.29 -24.77 -11.79
C HIS A 29 -3.85 -25.03 -10.34
N ALA A 30 -4.35 -26.12 -9.74
CA ALA A 30 -4.12 -26.44 -8.33
C ALA A 30 -2.63 -26.59 -7.95
N ALA A 31 -1.79 -27.08 -8.87
CA ALA A 31 -0.34 -27.20 -8.63
C ALA A 31 0.39 -25.84 -8.57
N LEU A 32 -0.22 -24.77 -9.09
CA LEU A 32 0.31 -23.42 -9.07
C LEU A 32 -0.37 -22.54 -8.00
N ASP A 33 -1.34 -23.08 -7.30
CA ASP A 33 -2.06 -22.39 -6.24
C ASP A 33 -1.32 -22.51 -4.91
N PRO A 34 -0.68 -21.43 -4.42
CA PRO A 34 0.12 -21.49 -3.20
C PRO A 34 -0.69 -21.90 -1.96
N PHE A 35 -1.99 -21.65 -1.95
CA PHE A 35 -2.87 -21.99 -0.83
C PHE A 35 -3.24 -23.48 -0.81
N LYS A 36 -3.08 -24.20 -1.94
CA LYS A 36 -3.35 -25.63 -2.07
C LYS A 36 -2.12 -26.52 -1.92
N ILE A 37 -0.93 -25.95 -1.99
CA ILE A 37 0.33 -26.68 -1.83
C ILE A 37 0.43 -27.24 -0.40
N PRO A 38 0.66 -28.56 -0.20
CA PRO A 38 0.67 -29.19 1.13
C PRO A 38 1.69 -28.59 2.09
N ALA A 39 2.87 -28.18 1.59
CA ALA A 39 3.91 -27.54 2.40
C ALA A 39 3.42 -26.21 3.01
N ASN A 40 2.69 -25.40 2.23
CA ASN A 40 2.16 -24.11 2.69
C ASN A 40 1.01 -24.30 3.70
N ARG A 41 0.18 -25.33 3.51
CA ARG A 41 -0.89 -25.67 4.47
C ARG A 41 -0.34 -26.02 5.86
N LYS A 42 0.82 -26.67 5.93
CA LYS A 42 1.48 -26.99 7.22
C LYS A 42 1.90 -25.74 8.00
N ALA A 43 2.19 -24.64 7.32
CA ALA A 43 2.60 -23.38 7.95
C ALA A 43 1.46 -22.68 8.72
N LYS A 44 0.20 -23.11 8.52
CA LYS A 44 -1.01 -22.56 9.19
C LYS A 44 -1.10 -21.03 9.12
N ILE A 45 -0.60 -20.43 8.05
CA ILE A 45 -0.68 -19.00 7.84
C ILE A 45 -2.15 -18.60 7.69
N ARG A 46 -2.55 -17.53 8.36
CA ARG A 46 -3.88 -16.94 8.26
C ARG A 46 -3.74 -15.49 7.84
N TYR A 47 -4.56 -15.09 6.90
CA TYR A 47 -4.64 -13.70 6.44
C TYR A 47 -5.91 -13.07 7.00
N SER A 48 -5.76 -11.91 7.63
CA SER A 48 -6.90 -11.15 8.17
C SER A 48 -6.71 -9.65 7.91
N PRO A 49 -7.79 -8.87 7.88
CA PRO A 49 -7.69 -7.41 7.77
C PRO A 49 -6.87 -6.76 8.88
N GLU A 50 -6.73 -7.43 10.02
CA GLU A 50 -6.06 -6.90 11.22
C GLU A 50 -4.60 -7.34 11.34
N MET A 51 -4.10 -8.24 10.48
CA MET A 51 -2.76 -8.84 10.62
C MET A 51 -1.61 -7.81 10.68
N CYS A 52 -1.79 -6.63 10.06
CA CYS A 52 -0.82 -5.54 10.05
C CYS A 52 -1.49 -4.21 10.41
N ALA A 53 -2.26 -4.16 11.48
CA ALA A 53 -3.01 -2.98 11.90
C ALA A 53 -2.13 -1.72 12.07
N SER A 54 -0.92 -1.87 12.62
CA SER A 54 0.03 -0.76 12.75
C SER A 54 0.46 -0.18 11.40
N SER A 55 0.61 -1.03 10.37
CA SER A 55 0.92 -0.57 9.02
C SER A 55 -0.24 0.22 8.40
N LEU A 56 -1.48 -0.22 8.64
CA LEU A 56 -2.67 0.51 8.19
C LEU A 56 -2.79 1.86 8.88
N ASP A 57 -2.53 1.92 10.19
CA ASP A 57 -2.54 3.18 10.94
C ASP A 57 -1.49 4.16 10.39
N ILE A 58 -0.27 3.72 10.14
CA ILE A 58 0.77 4.56 9.53
C ILE A 58 0.34 5.05 8.15
N LEU A 59 -0.14 4.15 7.28
CA LEU A 59 -0.55 4.50 5.92
C LEU A 59 -1.76 5.43 5.90
N SER A 60 -2.67 5.34 6.87
CA SER A 60 -3.84 6.23 6.99
C SER A 60 -3.46 7.68 7.27
N ARG A 61 -2.27 7.90 7.84
CA ARG A 61 -1.71 9.22 8.18
C ARG A 61 -0.60 9.67 7.23
N ALA A 62 -0.34 8.89 6.17
CA ALA A 62 0.71 9.19 5.20
C ALA A 62 0.14 9.93 3.98
N VAL A 63 0.84 10.93 3.52
CA VAL A 63 0.58 11.63 2.27
C VAL A 63 1.82 11.51 1.39
N LEU A 64 1.67 11.06 0.17
CA LEU A 64 2.75 10.99 -0.80
C LEU A 64 2.71 12.22 -1.71
N VAL A 65 3.83 12.91 -1.77
CA VAL A 65 4.04 14.06 -2.64
C VAL A 65 5.05 13.67 -3.71
N PRO A 66 4.66 13.62 -4.99
CA PRO A 66 5.59 13.30 -6.07
C PRO A 66 6.70 14.35 -6.15
N THR A 67 7.94 13.88 -6.21
CA THR A 67 9.12 14.73 -6.44
C THR A 67 9.83 14.28 -7.70
N HIS A 68 10.38 15.23 -8.46
CA HIS A 68 11.13 14.95 -9.67
C HIS A 68 12.49 15.69 -9.62
N PRO A 69 13.60 15.09 -10.07
CA PRO A 69 14.91 15.73 -10.04
C PRO A 69 14.96 17.02 -10.86
N ASP A 70 14.13 17.15 -11.89
CA ASP A 70 14.05 18.34 -12.75
C ASP A 70 13.15 19.45 -12.20
N HIS A 71 12.60 19.29 -10.99
CA HIS A 71 11.84 20.38 -10.37
C HIS A 71 12.74 21.60 -10.15
N LYS A 72 12.30 22.75 -10.67
CA LYS A 72 12.98 24.02 -10.45
C LYS A 72 12.87 24.42 -8.98
N ALA A 73 13.84 25.19 -8.51
CA ALA A 73 13.94 25.60 -7.10
C ALA A 73 12.70 26.40 -6.60
N ASP A 74 12.06 27.17 -7.46
CA ASP A 74 10.82 27.89 -7.16
C ASP A 74 9.64 26.95 -6.95
N VAL A 75 9.53 25.89 -7.76
CA VAL A 75 8.52 24.84 -7.60
C VAL A 75 8.71 24.14 -6.25
N VAL A 76 9.93 23.74 -5.92
CA VAL A 76 10.22 23.08 -4.63
C VAL A 76 9.90 24.01 -3.46
N ARG A 77 10.28 25.30 -3.52
CA ARG A 77 9.92 26.26 -2.48
C ARG A 77 8.43 26.43 -2.31
N HIS A 78 7.67 26.50 -3.42
CA HIS A 78 6.21 26.57 -3.37
C HIS A 78 5.60 25.31 -2.73
N MET A 79 6.06 24.13 -3.10
CA MET A 79 5.60 22.87 -2.50
C MET A 79 5.83 22.84 -0.99
N LEU A 80 7.03 23.23 -0.54
CA LEU A 80 7.37 23.28 0.88
C LEU A 80 6.52 24.29 1.65
N ALA A 81 6.27 25.46 1.07
CA ALA A 81 5.41 26.47 1.69
C ALA A 81 3.97 25.93 1.86
N THR A 82 3.41 25.35 0.80
CA THR A 82 2.04 24.78 0.83
C THR A 82 1.92 23.65 1.86
N ILE A 83 2.93 22.78 1.96
CA ILE A 83 2.93 21.69 2.95
C ILE A 83 2.96 22.26 4.38
N ARG A 84 3.80 23.28 4.63
CA ARG A 84 3.89 23.92 5.96
C ARG A 84 2.61 24.64 6.39
N GLU A 85 1.89 25.19 5.42
CA GLU A 85 0.60 25.87 5.69
C GLU A 85 -0.52 24.85 6.00
N ALA A 86 -0.38 23.60 5.50
CA ALA A 86 -1.38 22.54 5.69
C ALA A 86 -1.13 21.67 6.94
N ALA A 87 0.05 21.73 7.52
CA ALA A 87 0.46 20.95 8.70
C ALA A 87 0.14 21.69 10.01
#